data_3e5d5766d77b29d96608cef8e8a55f65
#
_entry.id   3e5d5766d77b29d96608cef8e8a55f65
#
_cell.length_a   1.000
_cell.length_b   1.000
_cell.length_c   1.000
_cell.angle_alpha   90.00
_cell.angle_beta   90.00
_cell.angle_gamma   90.00
#
_symmetry.space_group_name_H-M   'P 1'
#
loop_
_entity.id
_entity.type
_entity.pdbx_description
1 polymer ?
#
loop_
_entity_poly.entity_id
_entity_poly.type
_entity_poly.pdbx_seq_one_letter_code
_entity_poly.pdbx_strand_id
1 'polypeptide(L)'
;MTLKQAMVERPARTTTATIDCDIHPMPTAGMLAPYLPARWRDHQQTTGTRFRPGYLYPKGAPHAARTDAWPPAGGPPGSDLAFLRRQLLDLHEIEIGILNCLHEGSYERHPEYSAALVRAVNDWTLAEWLEPESRLRSSIAVANLHPELAVAEIDRLGDHPAFVQVLLLVRSGMPLGNRMYWPVYEAALRHGLPIGIHFGGRGGNPLSGSGWPSYYIEDHTAMALAFQAQLVSLICEGVFVRFPGLRVVMLEGGFAWLPPLLRRLDRSWRRFGTEVPWLEHPPSHYAREHVRLSTQPMEEPARPEQLRTVLDQLWPNALLFATDYPHWDFDAPDLAFPVTLPEDLRQAIMRENAAALYRL
;
A
#
# COMPACT_ATOMS: atom_id res chain seq x y z
N MET A 1 17.60 28.21 15.89
CA MET A 1 17.91 28.80 14.56
C MET A 1 16.67 28.65 13.70
N THR A 2 16.01 29.76 13.43
CA THR A 2 14.80 29.84 12.63
C THR A 2 15.15 29.67 11.15
N LEU A 3 14.70 28.58 10.53
CA LEU A 3 14.79 28.40 9.08
C LEU A 3 13.83 29.40 8.41
N LYS A 4 14.38 30.43 7.82
CA LYS A 4 13.67 31.29 6.86
C LYS A 4 13.33 30.43 5.65
N GLN A 5 12.04 30.20 5.39
CA GLN A 5 11.55 29.70 4.13
C GLN A 5 11.99 30.68 3.02
N ALA A 6 12.93 30.27 2.20
CA ALA A 6 13.17 30.94 0.92
C ALA A 6 11.94 30.67 0.05
N MET A 7 11.23 31.75 -0.32
CA MET A 7 10.23 31.69 -1.40
C MET A 7 10.99 31.39 -2.69
N VAL A 8 11.01 30.10 -3.07
CA VAL A 8 11.40 29.71 -4.42
C VAL A 8 10.23 30.11 -5.33
N GLU A 9 10.50 30.95 -6.33
CA GLU A 9 9.54 31.23 -7.39
C GLU A 9 9.08 29.89 -7.99
N ARG A 10 7.79 29.58 -7.84
CA ARG A 10 7.20 28.36 -8.40
C ARG A 10 7.28 28.45 -9.93
N PRO A 11 7.92 27.49 -10.61
CA PRO A 11 7.80 27.41 -12.07
C PRO A 11 6.31 27.25 -12.43
N ALA A 12 5.93 27.75 -13.62
CA ALA A 12 4.57 27.64 -14.12
C ALA A 12 4.10 26.18 -14.01
N ARG A 13 3.02 25.95 -13.25
CA ARG A 13 2.45 24.61 -13.03
C ARG A 13 2.02 24.02 -14.37
N THR A 14 2.74 23.05 -14.87
CA THR A 14 2.18 22.09 -15.83
C THR A 14 1.32 21.16 -15.01
N THR A 15 0.00 21.37 -15.03
CA THR A 15 -0.96 20.54 -14.30
C THR A 15 -1.10 19.19 -15.00
N THR A 16 -0.21 18.27 -14.71
CA THR A 16 -0.42 16.87 -15.07
C THR A 16 -1.48 16.33 -14.11
N ALA A 17 -2.61 15.87 -14.64
CA ALA A 17 -3.62 15.18 -13.85
C ALA A 17 -2.95 14.04 -13.10
N THR A 18 -3.19 13.94 -11.79
CA THR A 18 -2.44 13.03 -10.90
C THR A 18 -3.37 12.00 -10.30
N ILE A 19 -2.98 10.72 -10.36
CA ILE A 19 -3.60 9.62 -9.61
C ILE A 19 -2.69 9.28 -8.45
N ASP A 20 -3.20 9.45 -7.22
CA ASP A 20 -2.51 9.11 -5.98
C ASP A 20 -2.91 7.71 -5.53
N CYS A 21 -1.96 6.79 -5.50
CA CYS A 21 -2.23 5.38 -5.24
C CYS A 21 -2.16 5.00 -3.76
N ASP A 22 -1.86 5.96 -2.85
CA ASP A 22 -1.72 5.64 -1.44
C ASP A 22 -2.16 6.77 -0.52
N ILE A 23 -3.37 6.61 0.03
CA ILE A 23 -4.00 7.54 0.96
C ILE A 23 -4.62 6.75 2.11
N HIS A 24 -4.41 7.18 3.35
CA HIS A 24 -4.80 6.44 4.54
C HIS A 24 -5.97 7.06 5.30
N PRO A 25 -7.22 6.63 5.04
CA PRO A 25 -8.34 6.96 5.91
C PRO A 25 -8.23 6.16 7.21
N MET A 26 -8.48 6.82 8.34
CA MET A 26 -8.34 6.21 9.66
C MET A 26 -9.64 6.32 10.46
N PRO A 27 -10.46 5.27 10.51
CA PRO A 27 -11.65 5.26 11.35
C PRO A 27 -11.28 5.11 12.83
N THR A 28 -12.02 5.80 13.69
CA THR A 28 -12.02 5.50 15.12
C THR A 28 -13.01 4.35 15.41
N ALA A 29 -12.86 3.70 16.57
CA ALA A 29 -13.81 2.66 16.97
C ALA A 29 -15.26 3.16 17.01
N GLY A 30 -15.48 4.42 17.41
CA GLY A 30 -16.82 5.04 17.42
C GLY A 30 -17.40 5.20 16.01
N MET A 31 -16.57 5.51 15.01
CA MET A 31 -17.00 5.63 13.60
C MET A 31 -17.39 4.27 13.02
N LEU A 32 -16.75 3.18 13.44
CA LEU A 32 -17.08 1.82 12.97
C LEU A 32 -18.29 1.19 13.68
N ALA A 33 -18.68 1.68 14.84
CA ALA A 33 -19.74 1.08 15.64
C ALA A 33 -21.07 0.92 14.89
N PRO A 34 -21.53 1.88 14.05
CA PRO A 34 -22.76 1.70 13.26
C PRO A 34 -22.72 0.53 12.28
N TYR A 35 -21.54 0.19 11.78
CA TYR A 35 -21.31 -0.84 10.76
C TYR A 35 -21.04 -2.22 11.34
N LEU A 36 -20.83 -2.33 12.68
CA LEU A 36 -20.60 -3.59 13.34
C LEU A 36 -21.91 -4.29 13.75
N PRO A 37 -21.99 -5.63 13.61
CA PRO A 37 -23.06 -6.42 14.23
C PRO A 37 -23.17 -6.19 15.74
N ALA A 38 -24.40 -6.28 16.29
CA ALA A 38 -24.66 -6.02 17.72
C ALA A 38 -23.73 -6.81 18.65
N ARG A 39 -23.56 -8.12 18.40
CA ARG A 39 -22.69 -8.99 19.22
C ARG A 39 -21.27 -8.45 19.37
N TRP A 40 -20.73 -7.82 18.32
CA TRP A 40 -19.36 -7.28 18.34
C TRP A 40 -19.28 -5.90 18.97
N ARG A 41 -20.36 -5.09 18.87
CA ARG A 41 -20.48 -3.86 19.68
C ARG A 41 -20.51 -4.19 21.16
N ASP A 42 -21.31 -5.20 21.57
CA ASP A 42 -21.41 -5.65 22.95
C ASP A 42 -20.07 -6.20 23.45
N HIS A 43 -19.37 -6.97 22.59
CA HIS A 43 -18.02 -7.44 22.88
C HIS A 43 -17.06 -6.26 23.13
N GLN A 44 -17.04 -5.27 22.27
CA GLN A 44 -16.21 -4.08 22.43
C GLN A 44 -16.56 -3.28 23.70
N GLN A 45 -17.84 -3.18 24.05
CA GLN A 45 -18.27 -2.53 25.31
C GLN A 45 -17.79 -3.29 26.54
N THR A 46 -17.79 -4.60 26.49
CA THR A 46 -17.37 -5.47 27.62
C THR A 46 -15.87 -5.51 27.78
N THR A 47 -15.13 -5.66 26.69
CA THR A 47 -13.66 -5.86 26.70
C THR A 47 -12.89 -4.57 26.51
N GLY A 48 -13.54 -3.53 26.00
CA GLY A 48 -12.95 -2.29 25.51
C GLY A 48 -12.37 -2.47 24.11
N THR A 49 -12.36 -1.36 23.37
CA THR A 49 -11.70 -1.25 22.05
C THR A 49 -10.23 -0.88 22.21
N ARG A 50 -9.64 -1.20 23.34
CA ARG A 50 -8.25 -0.86 23.57
C ARG A 50 -7.41 -1.62 22.58
N PHE A 51 -6.96 -0.88 21.59
CA PHE A 51 -5.82 -1.23 20.81
C PHE A 51 -4.72 -1.66 21.80
N ARG A 52 -4.48 -2.95 21.90
CA ARG A 52 -3.24 -3.43 22.50
C ARG A 52 -2.20 -3.34 21.40
N PRO A 53 -1.33 -2.32 21.41
CA PRO A 53 -0.17 -2.34 20.56
C PRO A 53 0.66 -3.54 20.98
N GLY A 54 0.43 -4.70 20.36
CA GLY A 54 1.45 -5.74 20.39
C GLY A 54 2.66 -5.07 19.74
N TYR A 55 3.70 -4.83 20.52
CA TYR A 55 4.94 -4.26 20.03
C TYR A 55 4.76 -3.15 18.98
N LEU A 56 4.17 -2.01 19.37
CA LEU A 56 4.47 -0.74 18.72
C LEU A 56 5.88 -0.37 19.14
N TYR A 57 6.78 -1.04 18.52
CA TYR A 57 8.18 -0.81 18.74
C TYR A 57 8.86 -0.87 17.37
N PRO A 58 9.70 0.09 17.12
CA PRO A 58 9.96 1.30 17.91
C PRO A 58 8.80 2.31 17.83
N LYS A 59 8.67 3.18 18.86
CA LYS A 59 7.68 4.24 18.87
C LYS A 59 8.05 5.32 17.85
N GLY A 60 7.24 5.44 16.81
CA GLY A 60 7.31 6.56 15.90
C GLY A 60 6.45 7.74 16.32
N ALA A 61 6.27 8.69 15.41
CA ALA A 61 5.27 9.75 15.55
C ALA A 61 3.88 9.14 15.74
N PRO A 62 2.97 9.79 16.52
CA PRO A 62 1.61 9.31 16.63
C PRO A 62 0.98 9.12 15.26
N HIS A 63 0.48 7.92 14.97
CA HIS A 63 -0.05 7.51 13.67
C HIS A 63 0.92 7.68 12.49
N ALA A 64 2.22 7.78 12.73
CA ALA A 64 3.24 8.14 11.74
C ALA A 64 2.90 9.43 10.94
N ALA A 65 2.09 10.33 11.51
CA ALA A 65 1.45 11.42 10.79
C ALA A 65 2.24 12.73 10.83
N ARG A 66 2.05 13.53 9.79
CA ARG A 66 2.46 14.93 9.71
C ARG A 66 1.77 15.73 10.84
N THR A 67 2.47 16.70 11.39
CA THR A 67 1.93 17.55 12.46
C THR A 67 0.75 18.43 12.01
N ASP A 68 0.68 18.78 10.73
CA ASP A 68 -0.36 19.58 10.11
C ASP A 68 -1.54 18.75 9.55
N ALA A 69 -1.46 17.41 9.61
CA ALA A 69 -2.52 16.52 9.13
C ALA A 69 -3.59 16.19 10.19
N TRP A 70 -3.48 16.75 11.39
CA TRP A 70 -4.47 16.58 12.44
C TRP A 70 -5.69 17.49 12.19
N PRO A 71 -6.92 16.93 12.04
CA PRO A 71 -8.09 17.72 11.76
C PRO A 71 -8.37 18.75 12.88
N PRO A 72 -8.64 20.02 12.54
CA PRO A 72 -8.95 21.04 13.54
C PRO A 72 -10.20 20.74 14.38
N ALA A 73 -11.13 19.97 13.82
CA ALA A 73 -12.34 19.51 14.50
C ALA A 73 -12.09 18.38 15.50
N GLY A 74 -10.86 17.86 15.56
CA GLY A 74 -10.49 16.71 16.39
C GLY A 74 -10.53 15.39 15.61
N GLY A 75 -10.04 14.33 16.23
CA GLY A 75 -9.88 13.02 15.60
C GLY A 75 -8.45 12.75 15.12
N PRO A 76 -8.14 11.52 14.73
CA PRO A 76 -6.82 11.18 14.20
C PRO A 76 -6.62 11.73 12.77
N PRO A 77 -5.36 11.84 12.30
CA PRO A 77 -5.06 12.12 10.89
C PRO A 77 -5.76 11.12 9.98
N GLY A 78 -6.30 11.58 8.85
CA GLY A 78 -7.04 10.71 7.93
C GLY A 78 -8.48 10.36 8.37
N SER A 79 -9.04 11.02 9.41
CA SER A 79 -10.41 10.75 9.87
C SER A 79 -11.47 11.74 9.36
N ASP A 80 -11.08 12.81 8.67
CA ASP A 80 -11.94 13.88 8.21
C ASP A 80 -11.82 14.09 6.70
N LEU A 81 -12.88 13.69 5.97
CA LEU A 81 -12.92 13.81 4.51
C LEU A 81 -12.85 15.28 4.04
N ALA A 82 -13.53 16.19 4.74
CA ALA A 82 -13.50 17.61 4.34
C ALA A 82 -12.11 18.22 4.53
N PHE A 83 -11.38 17.76 5.53
CA PHE A 83 -10.01 18.17 5.75
C PHE A 83 -9.06 17.58 4.70
N LEU A 84 -9.20 16.28 4.36
CA LEU A 84 -8.45 15.63 3.28
C LEU A 84 -8.68 16.33 1.94
N ARG A 85 -9.92 16.68 1.60
CA ARG A 85 -10.24 17.44 0.39
C ARG A 85 -9.38 18.68 0.29
N ARG A 86 -9.38 19.51 1.34
CA ARG A 86 -8.62 20.76 1.35
C ARG A 86 -7.10 20.56 1.32
N GLN A 87 -6.61 19.59 2.10
CA GLN A 87 -5.16 19.40 2.30
C GLN A 87 -4.49 18.62 1.17
N LEU A 88 -5.24 17.75 0.49
CA LEU A 88 -4.71 16.87 -0.53
C LEU A 88 -5.40 17.06 -1.88
N LEU A 89 -6.69 16.71 -1.98
CA LEU A 89 -7.35 16.60 -3.27
C LEU A 89 -7.44 17.94 -4.02
N ASP A 90 -7.80 19.01 -3.32
CA ASP A 90 -7.97 20.34 -3.91
C ASP A 90 -6.63 21.08 -4.03
N LEU A 91 -5.78 20.98 -2.99
CA LEU A 91 -4.48 21.66 -2.96
C LEU A 91 -3.54 21.16 -4.06
N HIS A 92 -3.53 19.86 -4.30
CA HIS A 92 -2.64 19.21 -5.25
C HIS A 92 -3.33 18.78 -6.56
N GLU A 93 -4.61 19.17 -6.74
CA GLU A 93 -5.39 18.86 -7.95
C GLU A 93 -5.40 17.36 -8.28
N ILE A 94 -5.58 16.50 -7.23
CA ILE A 94 -5.64 15.06 -7.41
C ILE A 94 -6.89 14.69 -8.20
N GLU A 95 -6.72 14.03 -9.33
CA GLU A 95 -7.81 13.55 -10.19
C GLU A 95 -8.51 12.34 -9.54
N ILE A 96 -7.72 11.35 -9.12
CA ILE A 96 -8.20 10.16 -8.41
C ILE A 96 -7.24 9.87 -7.25
N GLY A 97 -7.81 9.59 -6.07
CA GLY A 97 -7.08 9.09 -4.91
C GLY A 97 -7.53 7.67 -4.53
N ILE A 98 -6.58 6.77 -4.27
CA ILE A 98 -6.87 5.39 -3.86
C ILE A 98 -6.65 5.25 -2.37
N LEU A 99 -7.72 4.93 -1.65
CA LEU A 99 -7.71 4.76 -0.21
C LEU A 99 -7.20 3.37 0.19
N ASN A 100 -6.22 3.32 1.07
CA ASN A 100 -5.71 2.12 1.70
C ASN A 100 -5.92 2.20 3.22
N CYS A 101 -7.02 1.67 3.72
CA CYS A 101 -7.34 1.71 5.14
C CYS A 101 -6.56 0.64 5.91
N LEU A 102 -5.56 1.06 6.68
CA LEU A 102 -4.69 0.18 7.47
C LEU A 102 -5.31 -0.09 8.85
N HIS A 103 -6.37 -0.88 8.88
CA HIS A 103 -7.08 -1.19 10.12
C HIS A 103 -6.61 -2.52 10.72
N GLU A 104 -6.54 -2.57 12.07
CA GLU A 104 -6.12 -3.75 12.81
C GLU A 104 -6.99 -5.00 12.59
N GLY A 105 -8.23 -4.83 12.17
CA GLY A 105 -9.12 -5.91 11.77
C GLY A 105 -8.52 -6.85 10.72
N SER A 106 -7.66 -6.33 9.85
CA SER A 106 -7.01 -7.13 8.82
C SER A 106 -6.04 -8.19 9.34
N TYR A 107 -5.55 -8.08 10.58
CA TYR A 107 -4.66 -9.05 11.23
C TYR A 107 -5.15 -9.49 12.61
N GLU A 108 -6.45 -9.30 12.89
CA GLU A 108 -7.08 -9.87 14.08
C GLU A 108 -7.09 -11.41 13.99
N ARG A 109 -6.72 -12.07 15.09
CA ARG A 109 -6.59 -13.53 15.12
C ARG A 109 -7.90 -14.27 15.27
N HIS A 110 -8.92 -13.62 15.85
CA HIS A 110 -10.24 -14.19 15.95
C HIS A 110 -10.95 -14.11 14.59
N PRO A 111 -11.22 -15.22 13.89
CA PRO A 111 -11.66 -15.19 12.49
C PRO A 111 -12.91 -14.35 12.26
N GLU A 112 -13.99 -14.63 13.01
CA GLU A 112 -15.28 -13.94 12.81
C GLU A 112 -15.23 -12.48 13.24
N TYR A 113 -14.36 -12.14 14.20
CA TYR A 113 -14.18 -10.74 14.60
C TYR A 113 -13.36 -9.98 13.57
N SER A 114 -12.30 -10.59 13.04
CA SER A 114 -11.54 -10.06 11.90
C SER A 114 -12.46 -9.76 10.72
N ALA A 115 -13.26 -10.75 10.30
CA ALA A 115 -14.21 -10.58 9.19
C ALA A 115 -15.23 -9.47 9.45
N ALA A 116 -15.75 -9.35 10.67
CA ALA A 116 -16.70 -8.30 11.03
C ALA A 116 -16.04 -6.91 11.01
N LEU A 117 -14.80 -6.79 11.48
CA LEU A 117 -14.06 -5.53 11.49
C LEU A 117 -13.71 -5.06 10.08
N VAL A 118 -13.16 -5.94 9.22
CA VAL A 118 -12.82 -5.54 7.84
C VAL A 118 -14.06 -5.18 7.03
N ARG A 119 -15.15 -5.91 7.23
CA ARG A 119 -16.43 -5.56 6.63
C ARG A 119 -16.92 -4.18 7.08
N ALA A 120 -16.87 -3.89 8.39
CA ALA A 120 -17.26 -2.58 8.92
C ALA A 120 -16.36 -1.45 8.38
N VAL A 121 -15.06 -1.71 8.20
CA VAL A 121 -14.12 -0.76 7.57
C VAL A 121 -14.52 -0.49 6.13
N ASN A 122 -14.79 -1.52 5.34
CA ASN A 122 -15.16 -1.36 3.93
C ASN A 122 -16.51 -0.65 3.78
N ASP A 123 -17.51 -1.00 4.61
CA ASP A 123 -18.83 -0.36 4.59
C ASP A 123 -18.74 1.12 5.03
N TRP A 124 -17.95 1.43 6.05
CA TRP A 124 -17.63 2.80 6.47
C TRP A 124 -16.90 3.58 5.37
N THR A 125 -15.89 2.99 4.75
CA THR A 125 -15.16 3.64 3.66
C THR A 125 -16.08 3.95 2.49
N LEU A 126 -16.98 3.02 2.15
CA LEU A 126 -17.96 3.22 1.09
C LEU A 126 -18.88 4.39 1.40
N ALA A 127 -19.54 4.37 2.57
CA ALA A 127 -20.56 5.34 2.94
C ALA A 127 -20.01 6.74 3.24
N GLU A 128 -18.87 6.82 3.95
CA GLU A 128 -18.37 8.09 4.48
C GLU A 128 -17.30 8.75 3.57
N TRP A 129 -16.72 8.00 2.63
CA TRP A 129 -15.63 8.49 1.77
C TRP A 129 -15.93 8.39 0.28
N LEU A 130 -16.35 7.21 -0.20
CA LEU A 130 -16.47 6.95 -1.63
C LEU A 130 -17.77 7.51 -2.22
N GLU A 131 -18.90 7.39 -1.51
CA GLU A 131 -20.17 7.96 -1.96
C GLU A 131 -20.16 9.50 -1.98
N PRO A 132 -19.62 10.20 -0.95
CA PRO A 132 -19.59 11.66 -0.94
C PRO A 132 -18.47 12.31 -1.73
N GLU A 133 -17.48 11.53 -2.26
CA GLU A 133 -16.35 12.07 -3.02
C GLU A 133 -16.01 11.21 -4.25
N SER A 134 -16.45 11.66 -5.41
CA SER A 134 -16.31 10.91 -6.68
C SER A 134 -14.87 10.71 -7.17
N ARG A 135 -13.92 11.51 -6.67
CA ARG A 135 -12.49 11.36 -6.98
C ARG A 135 -11.83 10.22 -6.21
N LEU A 136 -12.50 9.61 -5.23
CA LEU A 136 -11.91 8.53 -4.44
C LEU A 136 -12.28 7.15 -4.97
N ARG A 137 -11.33 6.26 -4.84
CA ARG A 137 -11.45 4.80 -4.97
C ARG A 137 -10.85 4.17 -3.73
N SER A 138 -11.06 2.87 -3.53
CA SER A 138 -10.48 2.19 -2.37
C SER A 138 -10.00 0.80 -2.69
N SER A 139 -9.07 0.34 -1.88
CA SER A 139 -8.77 -1.08 -1.74
C SER A 139 -9.80 -1.76 -0.84
N ILE A 140 -10.12 -3.02 -1.14
CA ILE A 140 -10.89 -3.88 -0.25
C ILE A 140 -9.99 -4.33 0.90
N ALA A 141 -10.27 -3.89 2.12
CA ALA A 141 -9.63 -4.43 3.32
C ALA A 141 -10.12 -5.86 3.57
N VAL A 142 -9.21 -6.79 3.83
CA VAL A 142 -9.53 -8.20 4.02
C VAL A 142 -8.89 -8.79 5.27
N ALA A 143 -9.42 -9.92 5.75
CA ALA A 143 -8.90 -10.67 6.89
C ALA A 143 -7.62 -11.43 6.49
N ASN A 144 -6.46 -10.77 6.54
CA ASN A 144 -5.19 -11.31 6.02
C ASN A 144 -4.75 -12.65 6.62
N LEU A 145 -5.15 -12.94 7.86
CA LEU A 145 -4.82 -14.22 8.53
C LEU A 145 -5.82 -15.32 8.21
N HIS A 146 -6.93 -15.02 7.52
CA HIS A 146 -8.05 -15.90 7.27
C HIS A 146 -8.46 -15.88 5.79
N PRO A 147 -7.70 -16.51 4.88
CA PRO A 147 -7.90 -16.42 3.44
C PRO A 147 -9.32 -16.75 2.96
N GLU A 148 -10.00 -17.69 3.58
CA GLU A 148 -11.38 -18.05 3.23
C GLU A 148 -12.37 -16.89 3.52
N LEU A 149 -12.17 -16.19 4.64
CA LEU A 149 -12.98 -15.01 4.98
C LEU A 149 -12.60 -13.80 4.12
N ALA A 150 -11.33 -13.71 3.73
CA ALA A 150 -10.87 -12.71 2.77
C ALA A 150 -11.57 -12.90 1.40
N VAL A 151 -11.66 -14.12 0.91
CA VAL A 151 -12.39 -14.45 -0.33
C VAL A 151 -13.84 -14.00 -0.27
N ALA A 152 -14.54 -14.29 0.84
CA ALA A 152 -15.94 -13.89 0.98
C ALA A 152 -16.15 -12.36 0.91
N GLU A 153 -15.21 -11.59 1.42
CA GLU A 153 -15.28 -10.11 1.37
C GLU A 153 -14.90 -9.58 -0.02
N ILE A 154 -13.94 -10.20 -0.70
CA ILE A 154 -13.59 -9.88 -2.09
C ILE A 154 -14.80 -10.14 -2.99
N ASP A 155 -15.45 -11.31 -2.88
CA ASP A 155 -16.62 -11.64 -3.68
C ASP A 155 -17.83 -10.73 -3.40
N ARG A 156 -17.92 -10.16 -2.19
CA ARG A 156 -18.96 -9.20 -1.83
C ARG A 156 -18.80 -7.84 -2.51
N LEU A 157 -17.55 -7.37 -2.66
CA LEU A 157 -17.25 -6.00 -3.09
C LEU A 157 -16.55 -5.90 -4.44
N GLY A 158 -16.05 -7.01 -4.97
CA GLY A 158 -15.15 -7.01 -6.11
C GLY A 158 -15.76 -6.46 -7.41
N ASP A 159 -17.08 -6.49 -7.56
CA ASP A 159 -17.78 -5.90 -8.71
C ASP A 159 -18.21 -4.44 -8.46
N HIS A 160 -17.98 -3.88 -7.27
CA HIS A 160 -18.36 -2.52 -6.97
C HIS A 160 -17.32 -1.53 -7.54
N PRO A 161 -17.71 -0.57 -8.40
CA PRO A 161 -16.76 0.25 -9.18
C PRO A 161 -15.85 1.17 -8.33
N ALA A 162 -16.20 1.43 -7.09
CA ALA A 162 -15.39 2.23 -6.20
C ALA A 162 -14.22 1.44 -5.56
N PHE A 163 -14.26 0.10 -5.60
CA PHE A 163 -13.16 -0.74 -5.12
C PHE A 163 -12.32 -1.23 -6.31
N VAL A 164 -11.04 -0.91 -6.30
CA VAL A 164 -10.14 -1.11 -7.44
C VAL A 164 -8.97 -2.04 -7.16
N GLN A 165 -8.83 -2.52 -5.91
CA GLN A 165 -7.70 -3.32 -5.45
C GLN A 165 -8.09 -4.15 -4.23
N VAL A 166 -7.40 -5.25 -3.97
CA VAL A 166 -7.47 -6.00 -2.70
C VAL A 166 -6.22 -5.68 -1.88
N LEU A 167 -6.37 -5.31 -0.61
CA LEU A 167 -5.27 -4.90 0.27
C LEU A 167 -4.77 -6.06 1.14
N LEU A 168 -3.52 -6.46 0.94
CA LEU A 168 -2.78 -7.33 1.83
C LEU A 168 -1.68 -6.54 2.54
N LEU A 169 -1.27 -7.00 3.73
CA LEU A 169 -0.21 -6.37 4.49
C LEU A 169 1.09 -7.19 4.39
N VAL A 170 2.21 -6.49 4.23
CA VAL A 170 3.52 -7.11 3.96
C VAL A 170 4.02 -8.01 5.08
N ARG A 171 3.70 -7.67 6.35
CA ARG A 171 3.99 -8.53 7.51
C ARG A 171 2.86 -9.53 7.72
N SER A 172 2.96 -10.66 7.10
CA SER A 172 2.01 -11.76 7.16
C SER A 172 2.53 -12.91 8.03
N GLY A 173 1.63 -13.80 8.45
CA GLY A 173 2.00 -14.98 9.25
C GLY A 173 2.85 -15.99 8.49
N MET A 174 2.65 -16.08 7.18
CA MET A 174 3.42 -16.86 6.20
C MET A 174 3.76 -15.98 5.01
N PRO A 175 4.85 -16.24 4.27
CA PRO A 175 5.12 -15.51 3.04
C PRO A 175 3.93 -15.54 2.08
N LEU A 176 3.65 -14.41 1.43
CA LEU A 176 2.46 -14.26 0.58
C LEU A 176 2.47 -15.15 -0.69
N GLY A 177 3.61 -15.72 -1.07
CA GLY A 177 3.66 -16.77 -2.10
C GLY A 177 3.04 -18.09 -1.66
N ASN A 178 2.94 -18.34 -0.35
CA ASN A 178 2.43 -19.59 0.18
C ASN A 178 1.02 -19.90 -0.35
N ARG A 179 0.79 -21.17 -0.66
CA ARG A 179 -0.45 -21.65 -1.31
C ARG A 179 -1.72 -21.37 -0.51
N MET A 180 -1.62 -21.14 0.79
CA MET A 180 -2.77 -20.73 1.61
C MET A 180 -3.41 -19.42 1.12
N TYR A 181 -2.65 -18.53 0.46
CA TYR A 181 -3.15 -17.27 -0.10
C TYR A 181 -3.70 -17.40 -1.53
N TRP A 182 -3.49 -18.52 -2.22
CA TRP A 182 -3.94 -18.71 -3.60
C TRP A 182 -5.44 -18.48 -3.80
N PRO A 183 -6.35 -18.89 -2.88
CA PRO A 183 -7.77 -18.56 -3.01
C PRO A 183 -8.05 -17.05 -3.07
N VAL A 184 -7.25 -16.23 -2.38
CA VAL A 184 -7.35 -14.76 -2.42
C VAL A 184 -6.97 -14.24 -3.81
N TYR A 185 -5.90 -14.76 -4.41
CA TYR A 185 -5.47 -14.39 -5.77
C TYR A 185 -6.49 -14.80 -6.82
N GLU A 186 -7.05 -15.98 -6.67
CA GLU A 186 -8.13 -16.46 -7.55
C GLU A 186 -9.38 -15.58 -7.44
N ALA A 187 -9.78 -15.19 -6.23
CA ALA A 187 -10.91 -14.29 -6.01
C ALA A 187 -10.64 -12.90 -6.63
N ALA A 188 -9.47 -12.33 -6.38
CA ALA A 188 -9.10 -11.04 -6.97
C ALA A 188 -9.16 -11.08 -8.51
N LEU A 189 -8.65 -12.16 -9.13
CA LEU A 189 -8.71 -12.34 -10.58
C LEU A 189 -10.13 -12.46 -11.11
N ARG A 190 -11.05 -13.14 -10.42
CA ARG A 190 -12.46 -13.24 -10.85
C ARG A 190 -13.10 -11.87 -11.05
N HIS A 191 -12.72 -10.91 -10.21
CA HIS A 191 -13.20 -9.53 -10.24
C HIS A 191 -12.26 -8.57 -11.00
N GLY A 192 -11.17 -9.10 -11.58
CA GLY A 192 -10.19 -8.29 -12.32
C GLY A 192 -9.43 -7.28 -11.47
N LEU A 193 -9.30 -7.54 -10.17
CA LEU A 193 -8.63 -6.66 -9.20
C LEU A 193 -7.15 -7.02 -9.05
N PRO A 194 -6.23 -6.06 -9.02
CA PRO A 194 -4.86 -6.28 -8.57
C PRO A 194 -4.81 -6.48 -7.04
N ILE A 195 -3.68 -7.03 -6.56
CA ILE A 195 -3.36 -7.12 -5.15
C ILE A 195 -2.41 -5.99 -4.77
N GLY A 196 -2.82 -5.12 -3.86
CA GLY A 196 -1.93 -4.19 -3.16
C GLY A 196 -1.29 -4.89 -1.96
N ILE A 197 0.03 -4.89 -1.89
CA ILE A 197 0.78 -5.33 -0.71
C ILE A 197 1.37 -4.08 -0.08
N HIS A 198 0.86 -3.75 1.08
CA HIS A 198 1.20 -2.50 1.76
C HIS A 198 2.06 -2.76 3.00
N PHE A 199 2.90 -1.79 3.34
CA PHE A 199 3.59 -1.79 4.63
C PHE A 199 2.59 -1.91 5.79
N GLY A 200 2.94 -2.63 6.83
CA GLY A 200 2.08 -2.86 7.99
C GLY A 200 1.88 -4.34 8.30
N GLY A 201 0.88 -4.60 9.13
CA GLY A 201 0.61 -5.94 9.66
C GLY A 201 1.33 -6.22 10.97
N ARG A 202 0.84 -7.22 11.69
CA ARG A 202 1.37 -7.64 12.99
C ARG A 202 1.70 -9.14 12.97
N GLY A 203 2.38 -9.62 11.93
CA GLY A 203 2.69 -11.05 11.80
C GLY A 203 3.42 -11.70 12.97
N GLY A 204 3.67 -10.93 14.06
CA GLY A 204 4.45 -11.40 15.18
C GLY A 204 5.95 -11.50 14.87
N ASN A 205 6.34 -11.13 13.67
CA ASN A 205 7.72 -11.20 13.20
C ASN A 205 8.30 -9.79 12.99
N PRO A 206 9.61 -9.60 13.25
CA PRO A 206 10.31 -8.39 12.82
C PRO A 206 10.37 -8.30 11.29
N LEU A 207 10.77 -7.14 10.76
CA LEU A 207 10.93 -6.92 9.31
C LEU A 207 11.96 -7.85 8.66
N SER A 208 12.94 -8.31 9.43
CA SER A 208 13.97 -9.23 8.99
C SER A 208 14.20 -10.35 10.00
N GLY A 209 14.90 -11.40 9.58
CA GLY A 209 15.35 -12.47 10.48
C GLY A 209 16.36 -12.06 11.54
N SER A 210 16.79 -10.79 11.54
CA SER A 210 17.78 -10.26 12.52
C SER A 210 17.19 -9.91 13.89
N GLY A 211 15.87 -10.01 14.05
CA GLY A 211 15.19 -9.65 15.29
C GLY A 211 14.53 -8.28 15.25
N TRP A 212 14.11 -7.79 16.43
CA TRP A 212 13.38 -6.53 16.57
C TRP A 212 14.33 -5.33 16.60
N PRO A 213 14.05 -4.27 15.81
CA PRO A 213 14.86 -3.07 15.81
C PRO A 213 14.69 -2.28 17.12
N SER A 214 15.71 -1.48 17.49
CA SER A 214 15.68 -0.63 18.67
C SER A 214 15.08 0.75 18.42
N TYR A 215 15.18 1.23 17.17
CA TYR A 215 14.80 2.60 16.84
C TYR A 215 13.85 2.62 15.64
N TYR A 216 12.98 3.64 15.59
CA TYR A 216 12.05 3.83 14.49
C TYR A 216 12.77 3.96 13.14
N ILE A 217 13.92 4.64 13.11
CA ILE A 217 14.72 4.77 11.89
C ILE A 217 15.19 3.41 11.34
N GLU A 218 15.48 2.43 12.22
CA GLU A 218 15.84 1.08 11.80
C GLU A 218 14.63 0.35 11.17
N ASP A 219 13.46 0.47 11.82
CA ASP A 219 12.22 -0.16 11.35
C ASP A 219 11.78 0.42 9.99
N HIS A 220 11.74 1.73 9.89
CA HIS A 220 11.36 2.44 8.67
C HIS A 220 12.34 2.17 7.52
N THR A 221 13.63 2.27 7.77
CA THR A 221 14.68 1.99 6.75
C THR A 221 14.65 0.52 6.31
N ALA A 222 14.38 -0.41 7.23
CA ALA A 222 14.36 -1.85 6.92
C ALA A 222 13.07 -2.32 6.22
N MET A 223 12.10 -1.45 6.01
CA MET A 223 10.80 -1.70 5.38
C MET A 223 10.93 -2.48 4.07
N ALA A 224 11.85 -2.07 3.20
CA ALA A 224 12.12 -2.70 1.92
C ALA A 224 12.48 -4.19 2.02
N LEU A 225 13.05 -4.67 3.14
CA LEU A 225 13.43 -6.08 3.32
C LEU A 225 12.23 -7.01 3.34
N ALA A 226 11.12 -6.58 3.95
CA ALA A 226 9.90 -7.37 3.95
C ALA A 226 9.30 -7.50 2.54
N PHE A 227 9.27 -6.41 1.78
CA PHE A 227 8.82 -6.43 0.38
C PHE A 227 9.68 -7.32 -0.51
N GLN A 228 11.01 -7.27 -0.34
CA GLN A 228 11.93 -8.15 -1.06
C GLN A 228 11.63 -9.62 -0.77
N ALA A 229 11.42 -9.97 0.50
CA ALA A 229 11.09 -11.34 0.90
C ALA A 229 9.76 -11.80 0.28
N GLN A 230 8.74 -10.96 0.30
CA GLN A 230 7.43 -11.26 -0.30
C GLN A 230 7.52 -11.45 -1.82
N LEU A 231 8.23 -10.57 -2.52
CA LEU A 231 8.41 -10.70 -3.96
C LEU A 231 9.13 -12.01 -4.35
N VAL A 232 10.21 -12.35 -3.64
CA VAL A 232 10.92 -13.60 -3.86
C VAL A 232 9.99 -14.79 -3.63
N SER A 233 9.18 -14.77 -2.57
CA SER A 233 8.20 -15.81 -2.28
C SER A 233 7.14 -15.93 -3.38
N LEU A 234 6.52 -14.84 -3.80
CA LEU A 234 5.50 -14.83 -4.86
C LEU A 234 6.03 -15.46 -6.16
N ILE A 235 7.26 -15.13 -6.55
CA ILE A 235 7.88 -15.68 -7.76
C ILE A 235 8.22 -17.16 -7.54
N CYS A 236 8.96 -17.49 -6.49
CA CYS A 236 9.49 -18.84 -6.30
C CYS A 236 8.38 -19.88 -6.04
N GLU A 237 7.30 -19.51 -5.36
CA GLU A 237 6.13 -20.38 -5.17
C GLU A 237 5.28 -20.54 -6.44
N GLY A 238 5.61 -19.81 -7.52
CA GLY A 238 4.94 -19.91 -8.81
C GLY A 238 3.57 -19.24 -8.87
N VAL A 239 3.31 -18.22 -8.02
CA VAL A 239 2.03 -17.49 -8.02
C VAL A 239 1.73 -16.93 -9.40
N PHE A 240 2.70 -16.32 -10.06
CA PHE A 240 2.53 -15.70 -11.38
C PHE A 240 2.41 -16.73 -12.52
N VAL A 241 2.94 -17.92 -12.33
CA VAL A 241 2.72 -19.06 -13.26
C VAL A 241 1.29 -19.57 -13.14
N ARG A 242 0.82 -19.73 -11.91
CA ARG A 242 -0.54 -20.23 -11.63
C ARG A 242 -1.62 -19.20 -11.99
N PHE A 243 -1.32 -17.90 -11.84
CA PHE A 243 -2.23 -16.79 -12.02
C PHE A 243 -1.66 -15.75 -13.00
N PRO A 244 -1.57 -16.04 -14.29
CA PRO A 244 -0.89 -15.20 -15.28
C PRO A 244 -1.56 -13.83 -15.50
N GLY A 245 -2.85 -13.70 -15.13
CA GLY A 245 -3.57 -12.42 -15.14
C GLY A 245 -3.32 -11.52 -13.93
N LEU A 246 -2.76 -12.07 -12.84
CA LEU A 246 -2.60 -11.35 -11.58
C LEU A 246 -1.62 -10.17 -11.73
N ARG A 247 -1.96 -9.04 -11.11
CA ARG A 247 -1.06 -7.89 -10.93
C ARG A 247 -0.91 -7.62 -9.44
N VAL A 248 0.29 -7.25 -9.04
CA VAL A 248 0.66 -6.95 -7.65
C VAL A 248 1.27 -5.57 -7.59
N VAL A 249 0.82 -4.75 -6.66
CA VAL A 249 1.37 -3.43 -6.35
C VAL A 249 2.05 -3.48 -4.99
N MET A 250 3.31 -3.11 -4.93
CA MET A 250 4.07 -2.97 -3.69
C MET A 250 3.96 -1.50 -3.23
N LEU A 251 3.18 -1.25 -2.18
CA LEU A 251 2.85 0.09 -1.67
C LEU A 251 3.69 0.41 -0.44
N GLU A 252 4.25 1.61 -0.38
CA GLU A 252 5.09 2.09 0.75
C GLU A 252 6.32 1.21 1.03
N GLY A 253 6.97 0.72 -0.03
CA GLY A 253 8.13 -0.16 0.09
C GLY A 253 9.42 0.37 -0.55
N GLY A 254 9.37 1.54 -1.18
CA GLY A 254 10.42 2.03 -2.05
C GLY A 254 10.58 1.18 -3.31
N PHE A 255 11.52 1.51 -4.18
CA PHE A 255 11.67 0.84 -5.49
C PHE A 255 13.12 0.58 -5.93
N ALA A 256 14.11 1.32 -5.40
CA ALA A 256 15.50 1.20 -5.86
C ALA A 256 16.14 -0.17 -5.55
N TRP A 257 15.58 -0.89 -4.60
CA TRP A 257 16.02 -2.25 -4.25
C TRP A 257 15.68 -3.31 -5.32
N LEU A 258 14.72 -3.04 -6.20
CA LEU A 258 14.19 -4.06 -7.12
C LEU A 258 15.22 -4.55 -8.18
N PRO A 259 15.92 -3.68 -8.92
CA PRO A 259 16.85 -4.14 -9.94
C PRO A 259 17.99 -5.02 -9.39
N PRO A 260 18.68 -4.69 -8.29
CA PRO A 260 19.72 -5.56 -7.74
C PRO A 260 19.18 -6.89 -7.19
N LEU A 261 17.98 -6.88 -6.59
CA LEU A 261 17.31 -8.09 -6.12
C LEU A 261 17.07 -9.06 -7.31
N LEU A 262 16.47 -8.56 -8.38
CA LEU A 262 16.16 -9.39 -9.55
C LEU A 262 17.40 -9.95 -10.21
N ARG A 263 18.47 -9.16 -10.37
CA ARG A 263 19.76 -9.66 -10.91
C ARG A 263 20.32 -10.80 -10.05
N ARG A 264 20.23 -10.68 -8.73
CA ARG A 264 20.68 -11.73 -7.82
C ARG A 264 19.79 -12.96 -7.93
N LEU A 265 18.47 -12.79 -7.99
CA LEU A 265 17.51 -13.89 -8.07
C LEU A 265 17.62 -14.64 -9.41
N ASP A 266 17.78 -13.94 -10.54
CA ASP A 266 18.03 -14.55 -11.85
C ASP A 266 19.32 -15.38 -11.87
N ARG A 267 20.38 -14.88 -11.21
CA ARG A 267 21.63 -15.63 -11.07
C ARG A 267 21.44 -16.90 -10.25
N SER A 268 20.70 -16.83 -9.15
CA SER A 268 20.40 -17.99 -8.33
C SER A 268 19.53 -19.00 -9.07
N TRP A 269 18.50 -18.52 -9.79
CA TRP A 269 17.63 -19.37 -10.60
C TRP A 269 18.40 -20.16 -11.67
N ARG A 270 19.38 -19.55 -12.35
CA ARG A 270 20.22 -20.29 -13.32
C ARG A 270 21.01 -21.45 -12.69
N ARG A 271 21.22 -21.42 -11.38
CA ARG A 271 21.99 -22.47 -10.64
C ARG A 271 21.06 -23.48 -9.98
N PHE A 272 19.95 -23.01 -9.42
CA PHE A 272 19.06 -23.77 -8.55
C PHE A 272 17.63 -23.87 -9.11
N GLY A 273 17.40 -23.56 -10.37
CA GLY A 273 16.06 -23.57 -10.98
C GLY A 273 15.35 -24.93 -10.89
N THR A 274 16.09 -26.01 -10.68
CA THR A 274 15.50 -27.33 -10.42
C THR A 274 14.67 -27.41 -9.13
N GLU A 275 14.86 -26.49 -8.17
CA GLU A 275 14.02 -26.37 -6.98
C GLU A 275 12.64 -25.78 -7.30
N VAL A 276 12.56 -24.98 -8.37
CA VAL A 276 11.35 -24.26 -8.80
C VAL A 276 11.06 -24.55 -10.29
N PRO A 277 10.84 -25.83 -10.65
CA PRO A 277 10.78 -26.28 -12.06
C PRO A 277 9.61 -25.71 -12.85
N TRP A 278 8.62 -25.10 -12.19
CA TRP A 278 7.50 -24.39 -12.81
C TRP A 278 7.88 -23.02 -13.38
N LEU A 279 9.04 -22.46 -13.01
CA LEU A 279 9.53 -21.20 -13.58
C LEU A 279 10.25 -21.46 -14.90
N GLU A 280 9.55 -21.26 -16.01
CA GLU A 280 10.10 -21.41 -17.37
C GLU A 280 11.00 -20.24 -17.80
N HIS A 281 10.79 -19.07 -17.17
CA HIS A 281 11.52 -17.84 -17.45
C HIS A 281 12.31 -17.35 -16.22
N PRO A 282 13.31 -16.50 -16.42
CA PRO A 282 14.03 -15.88 -15.29
C PRO A 282 13.04 -15.11 -14.37
N PRO A 283 13.26 -15.08 -13.05
CA PRO A 283 12.46 -14.34 -12.09
C PRO A 283 12.15 -12.89 -12.47
N SER A 284 13.12 -12.20 -13.09
CA SER A 284 12.93 -10.82 -13.57
C SER A 284 11.87 -10.69 -14.66
N HIS A 285 11.61 -11.74 -15.44
CA HIS A 285 10.50 -11.77 -16.40
C HIS A 285 9.15 -11.64 -15.67
N TYR A 286 8.92 -12.48 -14.67
CA TYR A 286 7.67 -12.44 -13.89
C TYR A 286 7.47 -11.13 -13.14
N ALA A 287 8.54 -10.58 -12.55
CA ALA A 287 8.47 -9.28 -11.90
C ALA A 287 8.03 -8.18 -12.88
N ARG A 288 8.63 -8.16 -14.08
CA ARG A 288 8.31 -7.16 -15.11
C ARG A 288 6.85 -7.21 -15.55
N GLU A 289 6.34 -8.40 -15.74
CA GLU A 289 4.96 -8.61 -16.19
C GLU A 289 3.93 -8.27 -15.10
N HIS A 290 4.20 -8.68 -13.86
CA HIS A 290 3.19 -8.76 -12.81
C HIS A 290 3.29 -7.67 -11.75
N VAL A 291 4.46 -7.05 -11.54
CA VAL A 291 4.71 -6.20 -10.37
C VAL A 291 4.74 -4.73 -10.73
N ARG A 292 4.14 -3.91 -9.88
CA ARG A 292 4.24 -2.45 -9.85
C ARG A 292 4.67 -2.04 -8.44
N LEU A 293 5.23 -0.84 -8.30
CA LEU A 293 5.65 -0.28 -7.02
C LEU A 293 5.14 1.16 -6.92
N SER A 294 4.83 1.62 -5.70
CA SER A 294 4.61 3.04 -5.46
C SER A 294 5.93 3.80 -5.46
N THR A 295 5.87 5.09 -5.77
CA THR A 295 7.04 5.97 -5.70
C THR A 295 7.45 6.28 -4.27
N GLN A 296 6.52 6.22 -3.32
CA GLN A 296 6.73 6.54 -1.92
C GLN A 296 7.15 5.27 -1.12
N PRO A 297 8.08 5.36 -0.16
CA PRO A 297 8.95 6.51 0.07
C PRO A 297 9.94 6.71 -1.08
N MET A 298 10.12 7.97 -1.49
CA MET A 298 11.09 8.31 -2.54
C MET A 298 12.52 8.07 -2.01
N GLU A 299 13.22 7.16 -2.66
CA GLU A 299 14.60 6.83 -2.30
C GLU A 299 15.56 7.83 -2.95
N GLU A 300 15.66 9.01 -2.34
CA GLU A 300 16.47 10.12 -2.84
C GLU A 300 17.97 9.80 -2.76
N PRO A 301 18.67 9.70 -3.90
CA PRO A 301 20.11 9.54 -3.87
C PRO A 301 20.80 10.85 -3.47
N ALA A 302 22.03 10.74 -2.94
CA ALA A 302 22.82 11.90 -2.52
C ALA A 302 23.05 12.95 -3.63
N ARG A 303 23.02 12.51 -4.89
CA ARG A 303 23.02 13.38 -6.08
C ARG A 303 21.73 13.11 -6.85
N PRO A 304 20.87 14.11 -7.02
CA PRO A 304 19.57 13.94 -7.67
C PRO A 304 19.62 13.25 -9.04
N GLU A 305 20.66 13.48 -9.84
CA GLU A 305 20.83 12.88 -11.17
C GLU A 305 20.93 11.35 -11.12
N GLN A 306 21.33 10.78 -9.99
CA GLN A 306 21.44 9.33 -9.82
C GLN A 306 20.07 8.66 -9.78
N LEU A 307 18.99 9.39 -9.41
CA LEU A 307 17.64 8.87 -9.48
C LEU A 307 17.30 8.42 -10.90
N ARG A 308 17.72 9.19 -11.91
CA ARG A 308 17.50 8.80 -13.30
C ARG A 308 18.12 7.44 -13.63
N THR A 309 19.33 7.18 -13.13
CA THR A 309 19.99 5.88 -13.32
C THR A 309 19.21 4.72 -12.69
N VAL A 310 18.52 4.95 -11.57
CA VAL A 310 17.65 3.95 -10.95
C VAL A 310 16.40 3.72 -11.80
N LEU A 311 15.74 4.81 -12.23
CA LEU A 311 14.53 4.76 -13.06
C LEU A 311 14.80 4.04 -14.40
N ASP A 312 15.93 4.29 -15.05
CA ASP A 312 16.33 3.65 -16.31
C ASP A 312 16.53 2.11 -16.20
N GLN A 313 16.64 1.56 -14.98
CA GLN A 313 16.71 0.12 -14.74
C GLN A 313 15.35 -0.54 -14.56
N LEU A 314 14.30 0.26 -14.40
CA LEU A 314 12.93 -0.20 -14.29
C LEU A 314 12.26 -0.23 -15.67
N TRP A 315 11.14 -0.95 -15.77
CA TRP A 315 10.32 -0.93 -17.00
C TRP A 315 9.32 0.25 -16.97
N PRO A 316 8.83 0.71 -18.11
CA PRO A 316 8.07 1.97 -18.21
C PRO A 316 6.85 2.07 -17.30
N ASN A 317 6.14 0.97 -17.08
CA ASN A 317 4.94 0.92 -16.24
C ASN A 317 5.21 0.37 -14.83
N ALA A 318 6.47 0.43 -14.36
CA ALA A 318 6.85 -0.09 -13.04
C ALA A 318 6.30 0.73 -11.89
N LEU A 319 6.28 2.05 -12.02
CA LEU A 319 6.00 2.96 -10.93
C LEU A 319 4.62 3.59 -11.03
N LEU A 320 3.97 3.70 -9.88
CA LEU A 320 2.71 4.42 -9.65
C LEU A 320 2.99 5.51 -8.63
N PHE A 321 2.49 6.72 -8.89
CA PHE A 321 2.65 7.82 -7.94
C PHE A 321 1.85 7.57 -6.67
N ALA A 322 2.42 7.91 -5.53
CA ALA A 322 1.79 7.85 -4.22
C ALA A 322 2.29 8.99 -3.33
N THR A 323 1.38 9.56 -2.53
CA THR A 323 1.75 10.59 -1.54
C THR A 323 1.99 10.04 -0.15
N ASP A 324 1.37 8.92 0.19
CA ASP A 324 1.32 8.38 1.55
C ASP A 324 0.67 9.32 2.57
N TYR A 325 -0.33 10.11 2.13
CA TYR A 325 -1.07 10.99 3.03
C TYR A 325 -1.86 10.19 4.08
N PRO A 326 -1.79 10.48 5.38
CA PRO A 326 -1.26 11.69 6.03
C PRO A 326 0.10 11.48 6.74
N HIS A 327 0.91 10.53 6.31
CA HIS A 327 2.16 10.17 7.00
C HIS A 327 3.21 11.28 6.94
N TRP A 328 4.21 11.20 7.82
CA TRP A 328 5.19 12.27 8.03
C TRP A 328 6.16 12.45 6.85
N ASP A 329 6.39 11.40 6.09
CA ASP A 329 7.23 11.33 4.90
C ASP A 329 6.45 11.51 3.59
N PHE A 330 5.33 12.21 3.67
CA PHE A 330 4.46 12.58 2.56
C PHE A 330 5.21 13.20 1.38
N ASP A 331 5.01 12.64 0.20
CA ASP A 331 5.57 13.13 -1.08
C ASP A 331 4.56 14.02 -1.83
N ALA A 332 4.76 15.33 -1.77
CA ALA A 332 3.91 16.27 -2.51
C ALA A 332 4.07 16.09 -4.03
N PRO A 333 2.98 16.03 -4.82
CA PRO A 333 3.03 15.77 -6.27
C PRO A 333 3.95 16.67 -7.09
N ASP A 334 4.08 17.93 -6.71
CA ASP A 334 4.92 18.93 -7.35
C ASP A 334 6.39 18.87 -6.91
N LEU A 335 6.70 18.16 -5.83
CA LEU A 335 8.03 18.04 -5.24
C LEU A 335 8.55 16.60 -5.17
N ALA A 336 7.74 15.62 -5.57
CA ALA A 336 8.06 14.20 -5.40
C ALA A 336 9.33 13.75 -6.14
N PHE A 337 9.70 14.42 -7.23
CA PHE A 337 10.93 14.08 -7.95
C PHE A 337 11.98 15.18 -7.77
N PRO A 338 13.16 14.85 -7.21
CA PRO A 338 14.24 15.83 -7.02
C PRO A 338 14.93 16.23 -8.33
N VAL A 339 14.52 15.62 -9.46
CA VAL A 339 15.03 15.91 -10.82
C VAL A 339 13.89 16.11 -11.80
N THR A 340 14.14 16.90 -12.84
CA THR A 340 13.20 16.99 -13.95
C THR A 340 13.20 15.68 -14.74
N LEU A 341 12.04 15.04 -14.82
CA LEU A 341 11.82 13.85 -15.65
C LEU A 341 11.40 14.28 -17.07
N PRO A 342 11.69 13.47 -18.10
CA PRO A 342 11.01 13.58 -19.39
C PRO A 342 9.50 13.55 -19.18
N GLU A 343 8.79 14.36 -19.98
CA GLU A 343 7.35 14.56 -19.78
C GLU A 343 6.55 13.26 -19.93
N ASP A 344 6.90 12.43 -20.89
CA ASP A 344 6.29 11.09 -21.10
C ASP A 344 6.46 10.17 -19.88
N LEU A 345 7.67 10.14 -19.31
CA LEU A 345 7.92 9.35 -18.11
C LEU A 345 7.17 9.91 -16.88
N ARG A 346 7.15 11.24 -16.75
CA ARG A 346 6.41 11.91 -15.68
C ARG A 346 4.92 11.60 -15.77
N GLN A 347 4.31 11.75 -16.93
CA GLN A 347 2.89 11.45 -17.17
C GLN A 347 2.59 9.97 -16.91
N ALA A 348 3.46 9.06 -17.36
CA ALA A 348 3.31 7.64 -17.09
C ALA A 348 3.25 7.35 -15.59
N ILE A 349 4.20 7.87 -14.81
CA ILE A 349 4.25 7.62 -13.36
C ILE A 349 3.11 8.31 -12.62
N MET A 350 2.86 9.60 -12.93
CA MET A 350 1.87 10.40 -12.20
C MET A 350 0.43 9.97 -12.47
N ARG A 351 0.16 9.34 -13.63
CA ARG A 351 -1.23 9.06 -14.03
C ARG A 351 -1.41 7.77 -14.81
N GLU A 352 -0.74 7.61 -15.97
CA GLU A 352 -1.14 6.64 -16.98
C GLU A 352 -0.98 5.19 -16.52
N ASN A 353 0.09 4.89 -15.78
CA ASN A 353 0.36 3.56 -15.25
C ASN A 353 -0.74 3.13 -14.27
N ALA A 354 -1.18 4.04 -13.40
CA ALA A 354 -2.26 3.78 -12.46
C ALA A 354 -3.61 3.66 -13.17
N ALA A 355 -3.91 4.57 -14.10
CA ALA A 355 -5.14 4.52 -14.90
C ALA A 355 -5.27 3.20 -15.66
N ALA A 356 -4.19 2.74 -16.30
CA ALA A 356 -4.18 1.46 -17.01
C ALA A 356 -4.33 0.24 -16.09
N LEU A 357 -3.68 0.27 -14.91
CA LEU A 357 -3.73 -0.83 -13.95
C LEU A 357 -5.10 -0.99 -13.32
N TYR A 358 -5.69 0.11 -12.85
CA TYR A 358 -6.96 0.14 -12.12
C TYR A 358 -8.18 0.36 -13.03
N ARG A 359 -7.98 0.55 -14.34
CA ARG A 359 -9.03 0.79 -15.34
C ARG A 359 -9.88 2.03 -15.03
N LEU A 360 -9.20 3.12 -14.69
CA LEU A 360 -9.79 4.42 -14.33
C LEU A 360 -9.97 5.33 -15.55
#